data_a14559b08f661b7763ddc6d2841c81f6
#
_entry.id   a14559b08f661b7763ddc6d2841c81f6
#
_cell.length_a   1.000
_cell.length_b   1.000
_cell.length_c   1.000
_cell.angle_alpha   90.00
_cell.angle_beta   90.00
_cell.angle_gamma   90.00
#
_symmetry.space_group_name_H-M   'P 1'
#
loop_
_entity.id
_entity.type
_entity.pdbx_description
1 polymer ?
#
loop_
_entity_poly.entity_id
_entity_poly.type
_entity_poly.pdbx_seq_one_letter_code
_entity_poly.pdbx_strand_id
1 'polypeptide(L)'
;FINRHNTKMSYCTTKNIKAHLAAHNKKILNPKIDSSKSCNCRSYESRLKSRTVKLRKELKDPSLPDNHPPPNWFPKSCPVNGECLTESVIYSASVNSINSSMTYIGLTGDSFKTRFNGHTATFRKRESNMSTLSTHVWDMEDKEVDYNIKWRIRKKAMMYKPGASYCDLCISEKVEILLANPKSSLNKRTEILEKCRHRHRFKLGNIKT
;
A
#
# COMPACT_ATOMS: atom_id res chain seq x y z
N PHE A 1 -34.22 -36.10 -15.94
CA PHE A 1 -33.46 -36.47 -17.16
C PHE A 1 -33.18 -35.20 -17.94
N ILE A 2 -31.96 -34.67 -17.88
CA ILE A 2 -31.50 -33.52 -18.67
C ILE A 2 -31.09 -34.08 -20.04
N ASN A 3 -31.89 -33.76 -21.06
CA ASN A 3 -31.63 -34.20 -22.42
C ASN A 3 -30.44 -33.37 -23.00
N ARG A 4 -29.33 -34.04 -23.28
CA ARG A 4 -28.08 -33.43 -23.80
C ARG A 4 -28.25 -32.66 -25.13
N HIS A 5 -29.33 -32.83 -25.84
CA HIS A 5 -29.58 -32.19 -27.13
C HIS A 5 -30.21 -30.79 -27.03
N ASN A 6 -30.68 -30.36 -25.86
CA ASN A 6 -31.38 -29.09 -25.70
C ASN A 6 -30.67 -28.07 -24.78
N THR A 7 -29.49 -28.36 -24.31
CA THR A 7 -28.73 -27.39 -23.54
C THR A 7 -27.84 -26.52 -24.45
N LYS A 8 -28.37 -25.39 -24.89
CA LYS A 8 -27.53 -24.31 -25.45
C LYS A 8 -26.79 -23.63 -24.33
N MET A 9 -25.49 -23.87 -24.21
CA MET A 9 -24.66 -23.06 -23.32
C MET A 9 -24.52 -21.66 -23.90
N SER A 10 -25.19 -20.71 -23.28
CA SER A 10 -24.99 -19.30 -23.55
C SER A 10 -23.64 -18.85 -22.94
N TYR A 11 -22.66 -18.60 -23.78
CA TYR A 11 -21.41 -17.96 -23.34
C TYR A 11 -21.65 -16.48 -23.22
N CYS A 12 -21.63 -15.97 -22.00
CA CYS A 12 -21.63 -14.53 -21.77
C CYS A 12 -20.33 -13.92 -22.35
N THR A 13 -20.46 -12.85 -23.14
CA THR A 13 -19.34 -12.13 -23.77
C THR A 13 -18.47 -11.35 -22.79
N THR A 14 -18.82 -11.29 -21.50
CA THR A 14 -17.93 -10.77 -20.46
C THR A 14 -16.70 -11.64 -20.40
N LYS A 15 -15.52 -11.02 -20.30
CA LYS A 15 -14.22 -11.71 -20.14
C LYS A 15 -14.38 -12.86 -19.16
N ASN A 16 -14.45 -14.07 -19.69
CA ASN A 16 -14.76 -15.25 -18.88
C ASN A 16 -13.63 -15.50 -17.87
N ILE A 17 -13.94 -16.23 -16.82
CA ILE A 17 -13.00 -16.61 -15.74
C ILE A 17 -11.70 -17.19 -16.34
N LYS A 18 -11.77 -17.93 -17.45
CA LYS A 18 -10.61 -18.49 -18.15
C LYS A 18 -9.66 -17.40 -18.64
N ALA A 19 -10.16 -16.30 -19.21
CA ALA A 19 -9.33 -15.18 -19.64
C ALA A 19 -8.70 -14.44 -18.44
N HIS A 20 -9.43 -14.28 -17.34
CA HIS A 20 -8.90 -13.71 -16.10
C HIS A 20 -7.82 -14.62 -15.48
N LEU A 21 -8.05 -15.92 -15.42
CA LEU A 21 -7.08 -16.89 -14.92
C LEU A 21 -5.86 -16.97 -15.84
N ALA A 22 -6.02 -16.97 -17.15
CA ALA A 22 -4.91 -16.95 -18.10
C ALA A 22 -4.07 -15.68 -17.97
N ALA A 23 -4.69 -14.51 -17.83
CA ALA A 23 -3.99 -13.24 -17.61
C ALA A 23 -3.26 -13.22 -16.25
N HIS A 24 -3.88 -13.79 -15.21
CA HIS A 24 -3.27 -13.92 -13.88
C HIS A 24 -2.09 -14.88 -13.91
N ASN A 25 -2.25 -16.06 -14.50
CA ASN A 25 -1.18 -17.05 -14.63
C ASN A 25 -0.04 -16.53 -15.49
N LYS A 26 -0.32 -15.78 -16.56
CA LYS A 26 0.73 -15.14 -17.39
C LYS A 26 1.58 -14.14 -16.60
N LYS A 27 0.97 -13.39 -15.66
CA LYS A 27 1.70 -12.49 -14.75
C LYS A 27 2.57 -13.26 -13.75
N ILE A 28 2.12 -14.44 -13.29
CA ILE A 28 2.84 -15.27 -12.32
C ILE A 28 3.98 -16.02 -13.00
N LEU A 29 3.69 -16.64 -14.17
CA LEU A 29 4.64 -17.49 -14.88
C LEU A 29 5.72 -16.71 -15.64
N ASN A 30 5.38 -15.52 -16.12
CA ASN A 30 6.30 -14.60 -16.76
C ASN A 30 6.28 -13.27 -15.99
N PRO A 31 6.88 -13.19 -14.80
CA PRO A 31 7.09 -11.91 -14.16
C PRO A 31 7.98 -11.11 -15.12
N LYS A 32 7.41 -10.10 -15.77
CA LYS A 32 8.24 -9.12 -16.46
C LYS A 32 9.15 -8.54 -15.40
N ILE A 33 10.41 -8.92 -15.43
CA ILE A 33 11.48 -8.23 -14.73
C ILE A 33 11.64 -6.91 -15.50
N ASP A 34 10.71 -6.01 -15.27
CA ASP A 34 10.83 -4.63 -15.76
C ASP A 34 11.93 -3.96 -14.95
N SER A 35 13.16 -4.16 -15.40
CA SER A 35 14.39 -3.62 -14.84
C SER A 35 14.49 -2.09 -14.92
N SER A 36 13.46 -1.38 -15.34
CA SER A 36 13.54 0.08 -15.51
C SER A 36 12.23 0.84 -15.40
N LYS A 37 11.31 0.46 -14.50
CA LYS A 37 10.23 1.40 -14.18
C LYS A 37 10.81 2.55 -13.38
N SER A 38 11.25 3.60 -14.09
CA SER A 38 11.63 4.84 -13.43
C SER A 38 10.45 5.38 -12.59
N CYS A 39 10.77 5.84 -11.39
CA CYS A 39 9.80 6.47 -10.52
C CYS A 39 9.13 7.67 -11.23
N ASN A 40 7.80 7.68 -11.29
CA ASN A 40 7.01 8.78 -11.82
C ASN A 40 6.35 9.62 -10.71
N CYS A 41 6.97 9.73 -9.54
CA CYS A 41 6.50 10.58 -8.46
C CYS A 41 6.60 12.05 -8.89
N ARG A 42 5.48 12.77 -8.76
CA ARG A 42 5.43 14.21 -9.01
C ARG A 42 5.66 14.94 -7.69
N SER A 43 6.30 16.12 -7.74
CA SER A 43 6.40 17.00 -6.58
C SER A 43 5.02 17.40 -6.07
N TYR A 44 4.95 17.83 -4.81
CA TYR A 44 3.69 18.33 -4.23
C TYR A 44 3.14 19.50 -5.05
N GLU A 45 4.00 20.45 -5.40
CA GLU A 45 3.63 21.63 -6.20
C GLU A 45 3.03 21.24 -7.55
N SER A 46 3.63 20.28 -8.26
CA SER A 46 3.09 19.79 -9.53
C SER A 46 1.72 19.12 -9.38
N ARG A 47 1.50 18.42 -8.25
CA ARG A 47 0.20 17.81 -7.95
C ARG A 47 -0.85 18.85 -7.58
N LEU A 48 -0.46 19.86 -6.80
CA LEU A 48 -1.32 20.96 -6.39
C LEU A 48 -1.78 21.74 -7.63
N LYS A 49 -0.86 22.17 -8.48
CA LYS A 49 -1.19 22.86 -9.73
C LYS A 49 -2.20 22.07 -10.59
N SER A 50 -1.97 20.76 -10.75
CA SER A 50 -2.90 19.91 -11.51
C SER A 50 -4.29 19.84 -10.87
N ARG A 51 -4.36 19.79 -9.54
CA ARG A 51 -5.62 19.75 -8.78
C ARG A 51 -6.34 21.10 -8.82
N THR A 52 -5.62 22.18 -8.63
CA THR A 52 -6.19 23.54 -8.68
C THR A 52 -6.74 23.85 -10.07
N VAL A 53 -6.00 23.51 -11.13
CA VAL A 53 -6.50 23.65 -12.51
C VAL A 53 -7.80 22.88 -12.72
N LYS A 54 -7.89 21.66 -12.17
CA LYS A 54 -9.11 20.85 -12.26
C LYS A 54 -10.26 21.48 -11.48
N LEU A 55 -10.01 21.94 -10.26
CA LEU A 55 -11.01 22.59 -9.41
C LEU A 55 -11.49 23.94 -10.01
N ARG A 56 -10.57 24.75 -10.55
CA ARG A 56 -10.93 25.98 -11.28
C ARG A 56 -11.86 25.71 -12.47
N LYS A 57 -11.62 24.61 -13.18
CA LYS A 57 -12.51 24.19 -14.29
C LYS A 57 -13.87 23.71 -13.78
N GLU A 58 -13.90 22.96 -12.69
CA GLU A 58 -15.15 22.42 -12.12
C GLU A 58 -16.00 23.51 -11.48
N LEU A 59 -15.39 24.44 -10.73
CA LEU A 59 -16.08 25.50 -10.00
C LEU A 59 -16.22 26.79 -10.80
N LYS A 60 -15.63 26.88 -11.99
CA LYS A 60 -15.57 28.11 -12.84
C LYS A 60 -15.02 29.34 -12.08
N ASP A 61 -14.19 29.11 -11.05
CA ASP A 61 -13.59 30.14 -10.24
C ASP A 61 -12.09 30.24 -10.50
N PRO A 62 -11.60 31.32 -11.15
CA PRO A 62 -10.18 31.53 -11.44
C PRO A 62 -9.37 32.01 -10.22
N SER A 63 -10.02 32.47 -9.15
CA SER A 63 -9.38 33.14 -8.00
C SER A 63 -8.89 32.18 -6.91
N LEU A 64 -9.12 30.86 -7.05
CA LEU A 64 -8.68 29.87 -6.05
C LEU A 64 -7.15 29.92 -5.88
N PRO A 65 -6.65 30.15 -4.66
CA PRO A 65 -5.23 30.32 -4.40
C PRO A 65 -4.44 29.01 -4.63
N ASP A 66 -3.25 29.15 -5.22
CA ASP A 66 -2.35 28.04 -5.53
C ASP A 66 -1.50 27.59 -4.33
N ASN A 67 -1.54 28.32 -3.19
CA ASN A 67 -0.53 28.24 -2.14
C ASN A 67 -1.09 27.68 -0.83
N HIS A 68 -1.24 26.36 -0.77
CA HIS A 68 -1.27 25.67 0.52
C HIS A 68 0.09 25.03 0.79
N PRO A 69 0.72 25.27 1.95
CA PRO A 69 1.94 24.57 2.31
C PRO A 69 1.68 23.04 2.31
N PRO A 70 2.70 22.25 1.94
CA PRO A 70 2.53 20.79 1.98
C PRO A 70 2.33 20.35 3.43
N PRO A 71 1.40 19.42 3.69
CA PRO A 71 1.26 18.80 5.02
C PRO A 71 2.58 18.17 5.47
N ASN A 72 2.84 18.14 6.79
CA ASN A 72 4.06 17.59 7.39
C ASN A 72 4.39 16.16 6.97
N TRP A 73 3.36 15.34 6.69
CA TRP A 73 3.52 13.96 6.23
C TRP A 73 3.82 13.84 4.72
N PHE A 74 3.77 14.93 3.93
CA PHE A 74 3.92 14.83 2.48
C PHE A 74 5.38 15.02 2.06
N PRO A 75 6.02 14.04 1.37
CA PRO A 75 7.39 14.17 0.91
C PRO A 75 7.49 15.13 -0.28
N LYS A 76 8.55 15.93 -0.31
CA LYS A 76 8.83 16.86 -1.42
C LYS A 76 9.05 16.15 -2.77
N SER A 77 9.54 14.91 -2.73
CA SER A 77 9.87 14.08 -3.90
C SER A 77 9.39 12.65 -3.71
N CYS A 78 10.04 11.67 -4.35
CA CYS A 78 9.78 10.26 -4.10
C CYS A 78 10.09 9.89 -2.66
N PRO A 79 9.15 9.27 -1.90
CA PRO A 79 9.36 8.96 -0.48
C PRO A 79 10.49 7.97 -0.22
N VAL A 80 10.91 7.19 -1.23
CA VAL A 80 11.93 6.14 -1.15
C VAL A 80 12.96 6.26 -2.29
N ASN A 81 13.39 7.48 -2.61
CA ASN A 81 14.49 7.79 -3.53
C ASN A 81 14.42 7.07 -4.90
N GLY A 82 13.23 6.99 -5.49
CA GLY A 82 13.04 6.37 -6.80
C GLY A 82 12.54 4.92 -6.76
N GLU A 83 12.64 4.22 -5.63
CA GLU A 83 12.28 2.80 -5.50
C GLU A 83 10.78 2.56 -5.22
N CYS A 84 9.92 3.55 -5.38
CA CYS A 84 8.51 3.47 -4.99
C CYS A 84 7.70 2.42 -5.77
N LEU A 85 8.19 1.96 -6.93
CA LEU A 85 7.53 0.93 -7.73
C LEU A 85 7.97 -0.49 -7.37
N THR A 86 8.88 -0.65 -6.40
CA THR A 86 9.30 -1.97 -5.92
C THR A 86 8.15 -2.69 -5.23
N GLU A 87 7.92 -3.93 -5.61
CA GLU A 87 6.88 -4.81 -5.07
C GLU A 87 7.46 -5.77 -4.02
N SER A 88 6.59 -6.35 -3.20
CA SER A 88 6.94 -7.35 -2.16
C SER A 88 8.03 -6.86 -1.21
N VAL A 89 7.78 -5.72 -0.57
CA VAL A 89 8.76 -5.06 0.30
C VAL A 89 8.28 -4.95 1.74
N ILE A 90 9.26 -5.02 2.65
CA ILE A 90 9.15 -4.54 4.02
C ILE A 90 9.67 -3.10 4.03
N TYR A 91 8.90 -2.21 4.60
CA TYR A 91 9.24 -0.78 4.67
C TYR A 91 9.13 -0.27 6.10
N SER A 92 9.78 0.84 6.36
CA SER A 92 9.61 1.60 7.60
C SER A 92 9.18 3.03 7.32
N ALA A 93 8.38 3.57 8.23
CA ALA A 93 8.01 4.97 8.31
C ALA A 93 8.47 5.49 9.67
N SER A 94 9.46 6.37 9.68
CA SER A 94 9.96 7.00 10.92
C SER A 94 9.36 8.39 11.02
N VAL A 95 8.53 8.59 12.04
CA VAL A 95 7.92 9.87 12.40
C VAL A 95 8.86 10.56 13.38
N ASN A 96 9.47 11.65 12.93
CA ASN A 96 10.45 12.40 13.72
C ASN A 96 9.85 13.75 14.11
N SER A 97 9.82 14.05 15.39
CA SER A 97 9.52 15.36 15.96
C SER A 97 10.75 15.88 16.71
N ILE A 98 10.67 17.07 17.28
CA ILE A 98 11.76 17.67 18.08
C ILE A 98 12.14 16.76 19.25
N ASN A 99 11.15 16.14 19.90
CA ASN A 99 11.34 15.41 21.15
C ASN A 99 11.27 13.88 21.00
N SER A 100 10.89 13.35 19.84
CA SER A 100 10.68 11.91 19.67
C SER A 100 10.92 11.44 18.24
N SER A 101 11.32 10.18 18.14
CA SER A 101 11.41 9.47 16.86
C SER A 101 10.76 8.10 17.01
N MET A 102 9.62 7.92 16.35
CA MET A 102 8.84 6.69 16.40
C MET A 102 8.83 6.01 15.02
N THR A 103 9.02 4.71 14.98
CA THR A 103 9.12 3.96 13.73
C THR A 103 8.00 2.92 13.60
N TYR A 104 7.34 2.95 12.48
CA TYR A 104 6.39 1.93 12.04
C TYR A 104 7.04 1.04 10.98
N ILE A 105 6.87 -0.26 11.09
CA ILE A 105 7.29 -1.27 10.12
C ILE A 105 6.04 -1.90 9.51
N GLY A 106 6.02 -2.00 8.19
CA GLY A 106 4.91 -2.63 7.49
C GLY A 106 5.36 -3.37 6.25
N LEU A 107 4.46 -4.15 5.69
CA LEU A 107 4.68 -4.89 4.46
C LEU A 107 3.69 -4.48 3.35
N THR A 108 4.09 -4.74 2.11
CA THR A 108 3.19 -4.73 0.97
C THR A 108 3.58 -5.81 -0.04
N GLY A 109 2.60 -6.55 -0.55
CA GLY A 109 2.79 -7.44 -1.72
C GLY A 109 2.73 -6.67 -3.04
N ASP A 110 2.02 -5.54 -3.06
CA ASP A 110 1.94 -4.62 -4.19
C ASP A 110 3.15 -3.67 -4.20
N SER A 111 3.18 -2.72 -5.15
CA SER A 111 4.22 -1.70 -5.15
C SER A 111 4.16 -0.84 -3.88
N PHE A 112 5.33 -0.40 -3.38
CA PHE A 112 5.39 0.53 -2.25
C PHE A 112 4.54 1.78 -2.50
N LYS A 113 4.50 2.29 -3.73
CA LYS A 113 3.69 3.45 -4.11
C LYS A 113 2.20 3.26 -3.82
N THR A 114 1.66 2.08 -4.13
CA THR A 114 0.26 1.73 -3.82
C THR A 114 0.02 1.78 -2.31
N ARG A 115 0.91 1.20 -1.53
CA ARG A 115 0.83 1.18 -0.06
C ARG A 115 0.98 2.59 0.54
N PHE A 116 1.94 3.37 0.04
CA PHE A 116 2.15 4.76 0.43
C PHE A 116 0.90 5.61 0.18
N ASN A 117 0.26 5.47 -0.99
CA ASN A 117 -0.99 6.17 -1.29
C ASN A 117 -2.12 5.77 -0.31
N GLY A 118 -2.18 4.49 0.10
CA GLY A 118 -3.11 4.05 1.14
C GLY A 118 -2.88 4.74 2.48
N HIS A 119 -1.63 4.85 2.94
CA HIS A 119 -1.31 5.60 4.17
C HIS A 119 -1.66 7.09 4.04
N THR A 120 -1.29 7.73 2.93
CA THR A 120 -1.60 9.15 2.74
C THR A 120 -3.10 9.43 2.65
N ALA A 121 -3.91 8.46 2.22
CA ALA A 121 -5.37 8.59 2.28
C ALA A 121 -5.87 8.65 3.73
N THR A 122 -5.36 7.77 4.61
CA THR A 122 -5.74 7.78 6.05
C THR A 122 -5.19 8.98 6.83
N PHE A 123 -4.11 9.63 6.36
CA PHE A 123 -3.63 10.90 6.93
C PHE A 123 -4.52 12.08 6.57
N ARG A 124 -5.25 12.01 5.45
CA ARG A 124 -6.18 13.08 5.02
C ARG A 124 -7.56 12.97 5.65
N LYS A 125 -7.98 11.77 5.97
CA LYS A 125 -9.31 11.49 6.50
C LYS A 125 -9.21 10.47 7.63
N ARG A 126 -9.71 10.83 8.80
CA ARG A 126 -9.86 9.88 9.91
C ARG A 126 -10.85 8.79 9.55
N GLU A 127 -10.44 7.55 9.75
CA GLU A 127 -11.26 6.36 9.54
C GLU A 127 -11.29 5.53 10.83
N SER A 128 -12.32 4.71 11.00
CA SER A 128 -12.48 3.87 12.21
C SER A 128 -11.37 2.83 12.37
N ASN A 129 -10.82 2.31 11.25
CA ASN A 129 -9.81 1.24 11.24
C ASN A 129 -8.44 1.74 10.75
N MET A 130 -7.88 2.73 11.46
CA MET A 130 -6.56 3.27 11.12
C MET A 130 -5.42 2.33 11.58
N SER A 131 -4.31 2.37 10.84
CA SER A 131 -3.06 1.75 11.30
C SER A 131 -2.49 2.51 12.49
N THR A 132 -1.64 1.85 13.30
CA THR A 132 -0.93 2.51 14.41
C THR A 132 -0.12 3.72 13.94
N LEU A 133 0.43 3.68 12.72
CA LEU A 133 1.08 4.83 12.09
C LEU A 133 0.10 6.00 11.90
N SER A 134 -1.09 5.71 11.33
CA SER A 134 -2.09 6.77 11.08
C SER A 134 -2.62 7.37 12.37
N THR A 135 -2.87 6.54 13.39
CA THR A 135 -3.26 7.01 14.72
C THR A 135 -2.22 7.95 15.30
N HIS A 136 -0.93 7.56 15.23
CA HIS A 136 0.16 8.41 15.74
C HIS A 136 0.28 9.73 14.99
N VAL A 137 0.09 9.73 13.65
CA VAL A 137 0.08 10.97 12.85
C VAL A 137 -1.05 11.90 13.30
N TRP A 138 -2.25 11.38 13.51
CA TRP A 138 -3.37 12.18 14.02
C TRP A 138 -3.15 12.69 15.43
N ASP A 139 -2.51 11.90 16.31
CA ASP A 139 -2.14 12.33 17.65
C ASP A 139 -1.15 13.52 17.64
N MET A 140 -0.25 13.56 16.64
CA MET A 140 0.66 14.69 16.44
C MET A 140 -0.06 15.92 15.90
N GLU A 141 -0.95 15.75 14.92
CA GLU A 141 -1.78 16.84 14.38
C GLU A 141 -2.68 17.46 15.46
N ASP A 142 -3.34 16.62 16.28
CA ASP A 142 -4.19 17.08 17.37
C ASP A 142 -3.42 17.86 18.47
N LYS A 143 -2.15 17.57 18.65
CA LYS A 143 -1.26 18.25 19.60
C LYS A 143 -0.52 19.42 18.98
N GLU A 144 -0.76 19.72 17.70
CA GLU A 144 -0.08 20.78 16.93
C GLU A 144 1.46 20.64 16.98
N VAL A 145 1.98 19.40 17.02
CA VAL A 145 3.41 19.11 17.06
C VAL A 145 3.96 18.99 15.64
N ASP A 146 4.99 19.74 15.34
CA ASP A 146 5.72 19.62 14.08
C ASP A 146 6.43 18.27 13.98
N TYR A 147 6.24 17.59 12.87
CA TYR A 147 6.86 16.29 12.60
C TYR A 147 7.20 16.13 11.12
N ASN A 148 8.05 15.15 10.83
CA ASN A 148 8.40 14.73 9.47
C ASN A 148 8.41 13.22 9.40
N ILE A 149 7.90 12.66 8.30
CA ILE A 149 7.89 11.21 8.05
C ILE A 149 8.96 10.85 7.03
N LYS A 150 9.94 10.04 7.45
CA LYS A 150 10.96 9.46 6.57
C LYS A 150 10.59 8.01 6.25
N TRP A 151 10.48 7.71 4.96
CA TRP A 151 10.17 6.38 4.46
C TRP A 151 11.43 5.68 3.97
N ARG A 152 11.50 4.39 4.22
CA ARG A 152 12.62 3.56 3.75
C ARG A 152 12.14 2.15 3.41
N ILE A 153 12.58 1.61 2.27
CA ILE A 153 12.49 0.17 2.00
C ILE A 153 13.60 -0.51 2.80
N ARG A 154 13.22 -1.42 3.68
CA ARG A 154 14.15 -2.15 4.54
C ARG A 154 14.64 -3.43 3.88
N LYS A 155 13.72 -4.17 3.26
CA LYS A 155 14.01 -5.45 2.63
C LYS A 155 13.03 -5.71 1.49
N LYS A 156 13.51 -6.31 0.41
CA LYS A 156 12.68 -6.95 -0.60
C LYS A 156 12.53 -8.41 -0.24
N ALA A 157 11.30 -8.90 -0.20
CA ALA A 157 10.96 -10.28 0.13
C ALA A 157 10.45 -11.01 -1.13
N MET A 158 10.43 -12.34 -1.08
CA MET A 158 9.81 -13.11 -2.14
C MET A 158 8.29 -12.96 -2.10
N MET A 159 7.70 -12.78 -3.28
CA MET A 159 6.23 -12.75 -3.40
C MET A 159 5.65 -14.10 -2.96
N TYR A 160 4.56 -14.07 -2.20
CA TYR A 160 3.87 -15.28 -1.80
C TYR A 160 3.39 -16.06 -3.03
N LYS A 161 3.75 -17.33 -3.10
CA LYS A 161 3.25 -18.26 -4.12
C LYS A 161 2.15 -19.14 -3.50
N PRO A 162 1.00 -19.31 -4.18
CA PRO A 162 -0.02 -20.24 -3.72
C PRO A 162 0.56 -21.65 -3.52
N GLY A 163 0.20 -22.30 -2.39
CA GLY A 163 0.73 -23.62 -2.05
C GLY A 163 2.09 -23.62 -1.34
N ALA A 164 2.76 -22.47 -1.20
CA ALA A 164 3.99 -22.40 -0.39
C ALA A 164 3.70 -22.70 1.09
N SER A 165 4.61 -23.42 1.73
CA SER A 165 4.50 -23.78 3.16
C SER A 165 4.63 -22.55 4.07
N TYR A 166 5.32 -21.51 3.62
CA TYR A 166 5.54 -20.26 4.35
C TYR A 166 5.41 -19.03 3.42
N CYS A 167 5.27 -17.87 4.03
CA CYS A 167 5.22 -16.59 3.34
C CYS A 167 6.43 -15.75 3.78
N ASP A 168 7.43 -15.63 2.91
CA ASP A 168 8.65 -14.87 3.21
C ASP A 168 8.36 -13.41 3.56
N LEU A 169 7.40 -12.79 2.89
CA LEU A 169 6.98 -11.41 3.15
C LEU A 169 6.47 -11.22 4.59
N CYS A 170 5.56 -12.09 5.06
CA CYS A 170 5.02 -12.01 6.42
C CYS A 170 6.08 -12.36 7.48
N ILE A 171 6.94 -13.35 7.21
CA ILE A 171 8.02 -13.71 8.14
C ILE A 171 9.02 -12.57 8.26
N SER A 172 9.43 -11.99 7.13
CA SER A 172 10.38 -10.88 7.11
C SER A 172 9.87 -9.66 7.86
N GLU A 173 8.59 -9.30 7.73
CA GLU A 173 7.99 -8.22 8.53
C GLU A 173 8.09 -8.50 10.03
N LYS A 174 7.70 -9.70 10.46
CA LYS A 174 7.74 -10.09 11.88
C LYS A 174 9.17 -10.04 12.44
N VAL A 175 10.15 -10.51 11.68
CA VAL A 175 11.56 -10.42 12.07
C VAL A 175 12.00 -8.97 12.23
N GLU A 176 11.65 -8.10 11.28
CA GLU A 176 11.98 -6.68 11.37
C GLU A 176 11.32 -6.00 12.58
N ILE A 177 10.07 -6.37 12.93
CA ILE A 177 9.37 -5.86 14.12
C ILE A 177 10.05 -6.37 15.40
N LEU A 178 10.49 -7.63 15.44
CA LEU A 178 11.20 -8.20 16.59
C LEU A 178 12.54 -7.53 16.84
N LEU A 179 13.26 -7.19 15.77
CA LEU A 179 14.58 -6.53 15.83
C LEU A 179 14.47 -5.03 16.11
N ALA A 180 13.29 -4.44 15.94
CA ALA A 180 13.08 -3.01 16.20
C ALA A 180 13.16 -2.72 17.71
N ASN A 181 13.67 -1.53 18.04
CA ASN A 181 13.68 -1.07 19.43
C ASN A 181 12.23 -0.88 19.94
N PRO A 182 11.79 -1.62 20.97
CA PRO A 182 10.41 -1.56 21.45
C PRO A 182 10.00 -0.18 21.99
N LYS A 183 10.95 0.63 22.47
CA LYS A 183 10.68 1.98 23.00
C LYS A 183 10.37 3.01 21.91
N SER A 184 10.84 2.77 20.70
CA SER A 184 10.63 3.67 19.54
C SER A 184 9.79 3.02 18.44
N SER A 185 9.13 1.89 18.70
CA SER A 185 8.31 1.18 17.72
C SER A 185 6.83 1.51 17.90
N LEU A 186 6.15 1.82 16.80
CA LEU A 186 4.70 1.95 16.73
C LEU A 186 3.99 0.62 16.54
N ASN A 187 4.73 -0.44 16.17
CA ASN A 187 4.15 -1.77 16.00
C ASN A 187 3.83 -2.39 17.36
N LYS A 188 2.66 -2.98 17.46
CA LYS A 188 2.28 -3.76 18.64
C LYS A 188 2.91 -5.15 18.56
N ARG A 189 3.45 -5.67 19.64
CA ARG A 189 4.00 -7.04 19.70
C ARG A 189 2.97 -8.12 19.35
N THR A 190 1.68 -7.85 19.54
CA THR A 190 0.59 -8.75 19.14
C THR A 190 0.53 -8.97 17.62
N GLU A 191 1.03 -8.03 16.81
CA GLU A 191 1.09 -8.17 15.35
C GLU A 191 1.98 -9.35 14.91
N ILE A 192 2.94 -9.76 15.74
CA ILE A 192 3.80 -10.92 15.49
C ILE A 192 3.01 -12.23 15.48
N LEU A 193 1.94 -12.31 16.28
CA LEU A 193 1.07 -13.47 16.40
C LEU A 193 0.02 -13.55 15.29
N GLU A 194 -0.16 -12.49 14.52
CA GLU A 194 -1.17 -12.45 13.45
C GLU A 194 -0.89 -13.50 12.37
N LYS A 195 -1.97 -14.12 11.88
CA LYS A 195 -1.89 -15.11 10.81
C LYS A 195 -1.53 -14.43 9.48
N CYS A 196 -0.85 -15.19 8.62
CA CYS A 196 -0.48 -14.72 7.29
C CYS A 196 -1.71 -14.40 6.44
N ARG A 197 -1.89 -13.13 6.06
CA ARG A 197 -3.00 -12.65 5.23
C ARG A 197 -2.92 -13.16 3.78
N HIS A 198 -1.72 -13.44 3.27
CA HIS A 198 -1.53 -13.89 1.90
C HIS A 198 -2.03 -15.32 1.67
N ARG A 199 -1.87 -16.22 2.64
CA ARG A 199 -2.35 -17.59 2.56
C ARG A 199 -3.89 -17.68 2.48
N HIS A 200 -4.61 -16.75 3.10
CA HIS A 200 -6.07 -16.76 3.09
C HIS A 200 -6.68 -16.27 1.78
N ARG A 201 -5.98 -15.45 1.00
CA ARG A 201 -6.47 -14.99 -0.32
C ARG A 201 -6.63 -16.09 -1.34
N PHE A 202 -5.99 -17.25 -1.13
CA PHE A 202 -5.97 -18.37 -2.07
C PHE A 202 -6.68 -19.64 -1.53
N LYS A 203 -7.24 -19.58 -0.34
CA LYS A 203 -8.19 -20.62 0.08
C LYS A 203 -9.47 -20.37 -0.69
N LEU A 204 -9.79 -21.25 -1.63
CA LEU A 204 -11.15 -21.40 -2.13
C LEU A 204 -12.05 -21.50 -0.90
N GLY A 205 -13.03 -20.58 -0.80
CA GLY A 205 -13.97 -20.61 0.32
C GLY A 205 -14.45 -22.02 0.51
N ASN A 206 -14.55 -22.48 1.76
CA ASN A 206 -15.07 -23.80 2.09
C ASN A 206 -16.38 -23.98 1.32
N ILE A 207 -16.35 -24.81 0.29
CA ILE A 207 -17.56 -25.32 -0.30
C ILE A 207 -18.17 -26.13 0.84
N LYS A 208 -19.20 -25.56 1.48
CA LYS A 208 -20.03 -26.31 2.40
C LYS A 208 -20.70 -27.38 1.56
N THR A 209 -20.21 -28.62 1.63
CA THR A 209 -20.92 -29.81 1.22
C THR A 209 -22.15 -30.00 2.07
#